data_e9047381ebb1c315de265757e2b2d14b
#
_entry.id   e9047381ebb1c315de265757e2b2d14b
#
_cell.length_a   1.000
_cell.length_b   1.000
_cell.length_c   1.000
_cell.angle_alpha   90.00
_cell.angle_beta   90.00
_cell.angle_gamma   90.00
#
_symmetry.space_group_name_H-M   'P 1'
#
loop_
_entity.id
_entity.type
_entity.pdbx_description
1 polymer ?
#
loop_
_entity_poly.entity_id
_entity_poly.type
_entity_poly.pdbx_seq_one_letter_code
_entity_poly.pdbx_strand_id
1 'polypeptide(L)'
;MAPSAAHLAHGPRRLPPDRPADRGRARHRLSARRHPPANRAAIAQSNVFLYSDGSQLAREGKVNRENVQLSQVPKRIQHAVLAAEDRDFYSESAINPEAMVRAAWNTATGKGKQSGSTITQQYVKNYYLDQEQTVTRKAKEFFIAIKLDREVSKDKILEGYLNTSYFGRNAYGIQAAAQAYYGKDIGELDTAQGAYLATLLNAPSAYDIVAHPQNKGRATARWHYVLDGMVKKGWLTRADRQKMTFPAPSEARAPSGMSGQRGYLVEAVEDYLTSNGIIDEQTLARGGYRITTTIDKKKQDAFAEAVRDRLMSKLSTEDRKVDRYVRAGGASIDPKTGKVVALYGGIDYTKQFVNNATRRDYQVGSTFKPFVFTSAVRYGSTTQDGQTITPDTLYNGDNKREVVGPEGPTGYAPPTRTTSTTATSTSPRPPTTP
;
A
#
# COMPACT_ATOMS: atom_id res chain seq x y z
N MET A 1 -24.57 -20.29 -63.20
CA MET A 1 -23.93 -19.91 -64.47
C MET A 1 -22.49 -19.48 -64.15
N ALA A 2 -21.56 -20.33 -64.39
CA ALA A 2 -20.16 -20.03 -64.67
C ALA A 2 -20.07 -19.96 -66.23
N PRO A 3 -18.99 -19.53 -66.85
CA PRO A 3 -17.59 -19.37 -66.42
C PRO A 3 -16.93 -18.12 -67.05
N SER A 4 -15.69 -17.80 -66.78
CA SER A 4 -14.64 -17.91 -67.78
C SER A 4 -13.25 -17.56 -67.26
N ALA A 5 -12.31 -18.40 -67.63
CA ALA A 5 -10.88 -18.30 -67.38
C ALA A 5 -10.20 -17.44 -68.47
N ALA A 6 -9.06 -16.80 -68.14
CA ALA A 6 -8.05 -16.40 -69.09
C ALA A 6 -6.66 -16.32 -68.46
N HIS A 7 -5.91 -17.11 -68.83
CA HIS A 7 -4.58 -17.53 -69.26
C HIS A 7 -3.40 -16.67 -68.84
N LEU A 8 -2.41 -17.41 -68.32
CA LEU A 8 -1.02 -17.10 -68.00
C LEU A 8 -0.20 -16.65 -69.24
N ALA A 9 0.75 -15.76 -69.00
CA ALA A 9 1.95 -15.63 -69.77
C ALA A 9 3.16 -15.56 -68.83
N HIS A 10 4.05 -16.56 -68.94
CA HIS A 10 5.34 -16.66 -68.23
C HIS A 10 6.38 -15.87 -69.04
N GLY A 11 7.09 -14.92 -68.38
CA GLY A 11 8.32 -14.32 -68.87
C GLY A 11 9.49 -14.60 -67.91
N PRO A 12 10.74 -14.78 -68.35
CA PRO A 12 11.83 -15.27 -67.54
C PRO A 12 12.36 -14.18 -66.59
N ARG A 13 12.44 -14.54 -65.29
CA ARG A 13 13.09 -13.71 -64.26
C ARG A 13 14.59 -13.75 -64.44
N ARG A 14 15.20 -12.58 -64.68
CA ARG A 14 16.64 -12.34 -64.57
C ARG A 14 17.01 -12.19 -63.09
N LEU A 15 18.01 -12.94 -62.64
CA LEU A 15 18.65 -12.81 -61.32
C LEU A 15 19.55 -11.55 -61.33
N PRO A 16 19.53 -10.74 -60.28
CA PRO A 16 20.48 -9.64 -60.14
C PRO A 16 21.85 -10.17 -59.58
N PRO A 17 22.95 -9.43 -59.92
CA PRO A 17 24.32 -9.90 -59.57
C PRO A 17 24.60 -9.78 -58.09
N ASP A 18 25.48 -10.72 -57.61
CA ASP A 18 26.02 -10.80 -56.27
C ASP A 18 26.61 -9.46 -55.80
N ARG A 19 26.15 -8.99 -54.64
CA ARG A 19 26.82 -7.93 -53.90
C ARG A 19 27.77 -8.56 -52.84
N PRO A 20 28.98 -8.02 -52.66
CA PRO A 20 29.95 -8.56 -51.73
C PRO A 20 29.44 -8.44 -50.28
N ALA A 21 29.62 -9.53 -49.52
CA ALA A 21 29.25 -9.66 -48.14
C ALA A 21 29.92 -8.58 -47.25
N ASP A 22 29.10 -7.72 -46.68
CA ASP A 22 29.46 -6.73 -45.68
C ASP A 22 29.77 -7.43 -44.31
N ARG A 23 31.07 -7.85 -44.14
CA ARG A 23 31.60 -8.47 -42.94
C ARG A 23 31.83 -7.48 -41.79
N GLY A 24 31.41 -6.19 -41.94
CA GLY A 24 31.71 -5.11 -40.99
C GLY A 24 30.65 -4.82 -39.95
N ARG A 25 29.39 -5.28 -40.14
CA ARG A 25 28.25 -4.85 -39.31
C ARG A 25 27.83 -5.79 -38.15
N ALA A 26 28.52 -6.91 -37.96
CA ALA A 26 28.15 -7.85 -36.88
C ALA A 26 28.74 -7.47 -35.49
N ARG A 27 29.66 -6.50 -35.42
CA ARG A 27 30.31 -6.14 -34.15
C ARG A 27 29.63 -5.05 -33.32
N HIS A 28 28.57 -4.35 -33.82
CA HIS A 28 27.93 -3.25 -33.10
C HIS A 28 26.53 -3.57 -32.54
N ARG A 29 26.02 -4.79 -32.64
CA ARG A 29 24.70 -5.16 -32.08
C ARG A 29 24.73 -5.88 -30.73
N LEU A 30 25.87 -6.01 -30.08
CA LEU A 30 25.98 -6.64 -28.76
C LEU A 30 25.90 -5.68 -27.56
N SER A 31 25.85 -4.35 -27.82
CA SER A 31 25.93 -3.34 -26.75
C SER A 31 24.59 -2.79 -26.26
N ALA A 32 23.45 -3.22 -26.81
CA ALA A 32 22.14 -2.69 -26.45
C ALA A 32 21.21 -3.75 -25.84
N ARG A 33 21.74 -4.69 -25.04
CA ARG A 33 20.84 -5.54 -24.23
C ARG A 33 20.49 -4.74 -22.98
N ARG A 34 19.25 -4.24 -22.93
CA ARG A 34 18.61 -3.67 -21.73
C ARG A 34 18.81 -4.63 -20.55
N HIS A 35 18.87 -4.11 -19.33
CA HIS A 35 18.80 -4.95 -18.14
C HIS A 35 17.57 -5.84 -18.22
N PRO A 36 17.60 -7.09 -17.71
CA PRO A 36 16.40 -7.90 -17.62
C PRO A 36 15.35 -7.10 -16.85
N PRO A 37 14.04 -7.27 -17.17
CA PRO A 37 12.99 -6.61 -16.42
C PRO A 37 13.06 -7.03 -14.94
N ALA A 38 12.69 -6.12 -14.06
CA ALA A 38 12.59 -6.42 -12.63
C ALA A 38 11.59 -7.56 -12.38
N ASN A 39 11.90 -8.41 -11.42
CA ASN A 39 10.98 -9.43 -10.94
C ASN A 39 9.70 -8.76 -10.40
N ARG A 40 8.53 -9.27 -10.77
CA ARG A 40 7.22 -8.70 -10.35
C ARG A 40 7.10 -8.57 -8.83
N ALA A 41 7.59 -9.57 -8.08
CA ALA A 41 7.61 -9.51 -6.62
C ALA A 41 8.55 -8.43 -6.07
N ALA A 42 9.61 -8.10 -6.81
CA ALA A 42 10.58 -7.07 -6.41
C ALA A 42 10.07 -5.64 -6.62
N ILE A 43 9.09 -5.42 -7.48
CA ILE A 43 8.49 -4.11 -7.74
C ILE A 43 7.15 -3.89 -7.02
N ALA A 44 6.54 -4.96 -6.50
CA ALA A 44 5.29 -4.85 -5.73
C ALA A 44 5.52 -4.05 -4.44
N GLN A 45 4.64 -3.10 -4.19
CA GLN A 45 4.66 -2.23 -3.01
C GLN A 45 3.32 -2.30 -2.28
N SER A 46 3.30 -1.85 -1.02
CA SER A 46 2.06 -1.64 -0.28
C SER A 46 1.59 -0.20 -0.43
N ASN A 47 0.28 0.00 -0.45
CA ASN A 47 -0.32 1.29 -0.14
C ASN A 47 -0.33 1.50 1.38
N VAL A 48 -0.02 2.70 1.82
CA VAL A 48 -0.05 3.09 3.23
C VAL A 48 -1.13 4.14 3.42
N PHE A 49 -2.14 3.79 4.19
CA PHE A 49 -3.23 4.70 4.54
C PHE A 49 -2.92 5.35 5.89
N LEU A 50 -3.06 6.65 5.97
CA LEU A 50 -2.74 7.44 7.16
C LEU A 50 -4.00 8.16 7.66
N TYR A 51 -4.09 8.30 8.99
CA TYR A 51 -5.01 9.24 9.60
C TYR A 51 -4.66 10.68 9.26
N SER A 52 -5.52 11.61 9.58
CA SER A 52 -5.30 13.05 9.33
C SER A 52 -4.09 13.63 10.07
N ASP A 53 -3.66 12.99 11.16
CA ASP A 53 -2.46 13.34 11.93
C ASP A 53 -1.16 12.70 11.39
N GLY A 54 -1.25 11.95 10.29
CA GLY A 54 -0.12 11.24 9.69
C GLY A 54 0.22 9.89 10.33
N SER A 55 -0.42 9.50 11.42
CA SER A 55 -0.24 8.17 12.00
C SER A 55 -0.84 7.09 11.08
N GLN A 56 -0.27 5.88 11.11
CA GLN A 56 -0.70 4.81 10.21
C GLN A 56 -2.09 4.26 10.59
N LEU A 57 -3.02 4.32 9.64
CA LEU A 57 -4.35 3.71 9.71
C LEU A 57 -4.28 2.24 9.29
N ALA A 58 -3.80 1.98 8.09
CA ALA A 58 -3.71 0.64 7.52
C ALA A 58 -2.56 0.56 6.51
N ARG A 59 -2.22 -0.67 6.15
CA ARG A 59 -1.32 -0.97 5.04
C ARG A 59 -1.92 -2.10 4.22
N GLU A 60 -2.00 -1.91 2.92
CA GLU A 60 -2.53 -2.88 1.98
C GLU A 60 -1.52 -3.24 0.91
N GLY A 61 -1.47 -4.51 0.52
CA GLY A 61 -0.59 -5.06 -0.51
C GLY A 61 -0.11 -6.47 -0.17
N LYS A 62 0.18 -7.25 -1.20
CA LYS A 62 0.67 -8.64 -1.06
C LYS A 62 2.05 -8.71 -0.39
N VAL A 63 2.84 -7.65 -0.56
CA VAL A 63 4.20 -7.53 -0.03
C VAL A 63 4.26 -6.25 0.79
N ASN A 64 4.66 -6.36 2.06
CA ASN A 64 4.89 -5.19 2.90
C ASN A 64 6.19 -4.49 2.46
N ARG A 65 6.08 -3.62 1.47
CA ARG A 65 7.20 -2.82 0.93
C ARG A 65 6.77 -1.37 0.75
N GLU A 66 7.62 -0.49 1.23
CA GLU A 66 7.54 0.95 1.02
C GLU A 66 8.94 1.42 0.62
N ASN A 67 9.07 1.90 -0.62
CA ASN A 67 10.36 2.37 -1.11
C ASN A 67 10.66 3.77 -0.58
N VAL A 68 11.92 4.00 -0.25
CA VAL A 68 12.45 5.29 0.17
C VAL A 68 13.64 5.68 -0.69
N GLN A 69 13.86 6.98 -0.88
CA GLN A 69 15.08 7.48 -1.49
C GLN A 69 16.26 7.30 -0.52
N LEU A 70 17.48 7.10 -1.04
CA LEU A 70 18.66 6.95 -0.19
C LEU A 70 18.89 8.16 0.74
N SER A 71 18.51 9.36 0.29
CA SER A 71 18.56 10.59 1.09
C SER A 71 17.66 10.58 2.33
N GLN A 72 16.58 9.78 2.32
CA GLN A 72 15.66 9.62 3.45
C GLN A 72 16.20 8.61 4.49
N VAL A 73 17.18 7.79 4.10
CA VAL A 73 17.83 6.84 5.02
C VAL A 73 19.02 7.53 5.68
N PRO A 74 19.02 7.75 7.00
CA PRO A 74 20.13 8.42 7.68
C PRO A 74 21.48 7.73 7.45
N LYS A 75 22.56 8.51 7.33
CA LYS A 75 23.90 7.94 7.10
C LYS A 75 24.31 6.90 8.14
N ARG A 76 23.93 7.10 9.42
CA ARG A 76 24.15 6.10 10.48
C ARG A 76 23.54 4.73 10.17
N ILE A 77 22.40 4.70 9.50
CA ILE A 77 21.72 3.45 9.12
C ILE A 77 22.37 2.85 7.87
N GLN A 78 22.68 3.67 6.86
CA GLN A 78 23.46 3.23 5.68
C GLN A 78 24.78 2.58 6.12
N HIS A 79 25.52 3.22 7.02
CA HIS A 79 26.79 2.73 7.55
C HIS A 79 26.65 1.41 8.34
N ALA A 80 25.56 1.24 9.08
CA ALA A 80 25.28 -0.02 9.78
C ALA A 80 25.08 -1.18 8.79
N VAL A 81 24.33 -0.96 7.71
CA VAL A 81 24.12 -1.97 6.66
C VAL A 81 25.42 -2.28 5.93
N LEU A 82 26.20 -1.26 5.57
CA LEU A 82 27.53 -1.44 4.97
C LEU A 82 28.48 -2.21 5.91
N ALA A 83 28.47 -1.89 7.19
CA ALA A 83 29.30 -2.58 8.18
C ALA A 83 28.94 -4.05 8.35
N ALA A 84 27.65 -4.38 8.17
CA ALA A 84 27.15 -5.74 8.26
C ALA A 84 27.48 -6.60 7.03
N GLU A 85 27.36 -6.03 5.82
CA GLU A 85 27.32 -6.78 4.56
C GLU A 85 28.48 -6.51 3.62
N ASP A 86 28.95 -5.26 3.51
CA ASP A 86 29.96 -4.87 2.51
C ASP A 86 30.66 -3.56 2.90
N ARG A 87 31.73 -3.69 3.70
CA ARG A 87 32.42 -2.52 4.29
C ARG A 87 33.16 -1.66 3.28
N ASP A 88 33.52 -2.23 2.16
CA ASP A 88 34.32 -1.61 1.10
C ASP A 88 33.50 -1.28 -0.15
N PHE A 89 32.16 -1.34 -0.02
CA PHE A 89 31.19 -1.18 -1.11
C PHE A 89 31.44 0.04 -2.02
N TYR A 90 31.78 1.18 -1.46
CA TYR A 90 32.04 2.40 -2.24
C TYR A 90 33.43 2.43 -2.91
N SER A 91 34.39 1.70 -2.37
CA SER A 91 35.77 1.69 -2.85
C SER A 91 36.11 0.51 -3.75
N GLU A 92 35.34 -0.59 -3.65
CA GLU A 92 35.57 -1.80 -4.43
C GLU A 92 34.57 -1.94 -5.59
N SER A 93 35.05 -2.56 -6.69
CA SER A 93 34.16 -3.02 -7.76
C SER A 93 33.26 -4.15 -7.28
N ALA A 94 32.07 -4.31 -7.90
CA ALA A 94 31.15 -5.42 -7.63
C ALA A 94 31.79 -6.81 -7.76
N ILE A 95 32.98 -6.85 -8.35
CA ILE A 95 33.81 -8.04 -8.52
C ILE A 95 35.19 -7.75 -7.96
N ASN A 96 35.48 -8.39 -6.87
CA ASN A 96 36.87 -8.57 -6.43
C ASN A 96 37.31 -9.98 -6.84
N PRO A 97 38.14 -10.13 -7.90
CA PRO A 97 38.60 -11.45 -8.37
C PRO A 97 39.32 -12.23 -7.26
N GLU A 98 40.07 -11.52 -6.41
CA GLU A 98 40.81 -12.14 -5.29
C GLU A 98 39.88 -12.67 -4.21
N ALA A 99 38.79 -11.92 -3.90
CA ALA A 99 37.77 -12.39 -2.97
C ALA A 99 37.04 -13.63 -3.51
N MET A 100 36.83 -13.70 -4.82
CA MET A 100 36.23 -14.87 -5.48
C MET A 100 37.15 -16.10 -5.44
N VAL A 101 38.42 -15.94 -5.75
CA VAL A 101 39.40 -17.02 -5.65
C VAL A 101 39.51 -17.50 -4.21
N ARG A 102 39.52 -16.58 -3.25
CA ARG A 102 39.55 -16.89 -1.81
C ARG A 102 38.28 -17.62 -1.35
N ALA A 103 37.08 -17.18 -1.80
CA ALA A 103 35.83 -17.84 -1.49
C ALA A 103 35.74 -19.23 -2.11
N ALA A 104 36.18 -19.41 -3.37
CA ALA A 104 36.26 -20.70 -4.02
C ALA A 104 37.23 -21.64 -3.29
N TRP A 105 38.42 -21.15 -2.91
CA TRP A 105 39.39 -21.89 -2.13
C TRP A 105 38.88 -22.31 -0.76
N ASN A 106 38.29 -21.39 -0.02
CA ASN A 106 37.69 -21.68 1.30
C ASN A 106 36.53 -22.68 1.22
N THR A 107 35.75 -22.65 0.15
CA THR A 107 34.69 -23.62 -0.11
C THR A 107 35.26 -24.99 -0.45
N ALA A 108 36.33 -25.05 -1.30
CA ALA A 108 36.97 -26.28 -1.68
C ALA A 108 37.75 -26.93 -0.51
N THR A 109 38.28 -26.12 0.40
CA THR A 109 39.09 -26.58 1.56
C THR A 109 38.27 -26.77 2.83
N GLY A 110 36.95 -26.61 2.81
CA GLY A 110 36.08 -26.78 3.97
C GLY A 110 36.25 -25.75 5.09
N LYS A 111 36.99 -24.66 4.86
CA LYS A 111 37.30 -23.61 5.86
C LYS A 111 36.19 -22.58 6.08
N GLY A 112 34.93 -23.02 5.99
CA GLY A 112 33.77 -22.24 6.35
C GLY A 112 33.11 -21.48 5.16
N LYS A 113 31.80 -21.44 5.14
CA LYS A 113 31.01 -20.59 4.23
C LYS A 113 31.13 -19.14 4.68
N GLN A 114 32.17 -18.43 4.25
CA GLN A 114 32.17 -16.99 4.37
C GLN A 114 31.24 -16.43 3.28
N SER A 115 30.19 -15.73 3.67
CA SER A 115 29.29 -15.04 2.74
C SER A 115 30.09 -13.98 1.98
N GLY A 116 30.56 -14.32 0.80
CA GLY A 116 31.36 -13.44 -0.05
C GLY A 116 30.56 -12.70 -1.11
N SER A 117 29.24 -12.60 -0.97
CA SER A 117 28.41 -11.86 -1.93
C SER A 117 28.37 -10.38 -1.58
N THR A 118 28.74 -9.52 -2.53
CA THR A 118 28.66 -8.06 -2.38
C THR A 118 27.21 -7.57 -2.35
N ILE A 119 26.99 -6.34 -1.86
CA ILE A 119 25.68 -5.68 -1.90
C ILE A 119 25.11 -5.64 -3.31
N THR A 120 25.96 -5.35 -4.33
CA THR A 120 25.53 -5.36 -5.74
C THR A 120 25.01 -6.72 -6.18
N GLN A 121 25.69 -7.81 -5.82
CA GLN A 121 25.24 -9.18 -6.14
C GLN A 121 23.95 -9.55 -5.41
N GLN A 122 23.83 -9.17 -4.14
CA GLN A 122 22.59 -9.39 -3.36
C GLN A 122 21.43 -8.59 -3.95
N TYR A 123 21.64 -7.34 -4.37
CA TYR A 123 20.62 -6.54 -5.03
C TYR A 123 20.16 -7.17 -6.34
N VAL A 124 21.08 -7.62 -7.19
CA VAL A 124 20.77 -8.32 -8.43
C VAL A 124 19.93 -9.57 -8.16
N LYS A 125 20.31 -10.36 -7.18
CA LYS A 125 19.55 -11.54 -6.76
C LYS A 125 18.12 -11.18 -6.35
N ASN A 126 17.96 -10.14 -5.53
CA ASN A 126 16.66 -9.77 -4.97
C ASN A 126 15.73 -9.09 -6.01
N TYR A 127 16.30 -8.35 -6.97
CA TYR A 127 15.55 -7.49 -7.87
C TYR A 127 15.31 -8.08 -9.27
N TYR A 128 16.29 -8.82 -9.81
CA TYR A 128 16.24 -9.29 -11.19
C TYR A 128 16.04 -10.79 -11.34
N LEU A 129 16.31 -11.59 -10.29
CA LEU A 129 16.36 -13.05 -10.42
C LEU A 129 15.28 -13.73 -9.57
N ASP A 130 14.82 -14.89 -10.06
CA ASP A 130 13.98 -15.79 -9.29
C ASP A 130 14.80 -16.51 -8.20
N GLN A 131 14.11 -17.04 -7.17
CA GLN A 131 14.76 -17.61 -5.99
C GLN A 131 15.35 -19.03 -6.20
N GLU A 132 15.35 -19.55 -7.41
CA GLU A 132 15.92 -20.86 -7.71
C GLU A 132 17.46 -20.88 -7.44
N GLN A 133 17.92 -21.96 -6.80
CA GLN A 133 19.35 -22.10 -6.47
C GLN A 133 20.07 -22.95 -7.53
N THR A 134 20.31 -22.40 -8.71
CA THR A 134 21.04 -23.09 -9.79
C THR A 134 22.36 -22.42 -10.11
N VAL A 135 23.32 -23.21 -10.63
CA VAL A 135 24.62 -22.69 -11.09
C VAL A 135 24.44 -21.65 -12.20
N THR A 136 23.49 -21.90 -13.11
CA THR A 136 23.15 -20.98 -14.20
C THR A 136 22.65 -19.63 -13.66
N ARG A 137 21.82 -19.65 -12.59
CA ARG A 137 21.37 -18.43 -11.93
C ARG A 137 22.54 -17.67 -11.30
N LYS A 138 23.46 -18.37 -10.63
CA LYS A 138 24.63 -17.72 -10.01
C LYS A 138 25.56 -17.07 -11.06
N ALA A 139 25.70 -17.69 -12.22
CA ALA A 139 26.40 -17.08 -13.35
C ALA A 139 25.69 -15.83 -13.89
N LYS A 140 24.34 -15.88 -14.04
CA LYS A 140 23.55 -14.69 -14.44
C LYS A 140 23.66 -13.56 -13.43
N GLU A 141 23.55 -13.86 -12.13
CA GLU A 141 23.74 -12.88 -11.03
C GLU A 141 25.08 -12.15 -11.18
N PHE A 142 26.14 -12.90 -11.43
CA PHE A 142 27.47 -12.37 -11.62
C PHE A 142 27.57 -11.39 -12.81
N PHE A 143 27.13 -11.80 -13.99
CA PHE A 143 27.19 -10.96 -15.19
C PHE A 143 26.29 -9.71 -15.10
N ILE A 144 25.12 -9.83 -14.48
CA ILE A 144 24.23 -8.67 -14.26
C ILE A 144 24.86 -7.72 -13.24
N ALA A 145 25.49 -8.23 -12.18
CA ALA A 145 26.16 -7.40 -11.18
C ALA A 145 27.32 -6.59 -11.77
N ILE A 146 28.13 -7.19 -12.67
CA ILE A 146 29.18 -6.47 -13.41
C ILE A 146 28.59 -5.32 -14.23
N LYS A 147 27.55 -5.62 -14.98
CA LYS A 147 26.92 -4.62 -15.85
C LYS A 147 26.33 -3.48 -15.00
N LEU A 148 25.62 -3.83 -13.93
CA LEU A 148 24.98 -2.88 -13.03
C LEU A 148 26.01 -1.95 -12.37
N ASP A 149 27.13 -2.49 -11.88
CA ASP A 149 28.20 -1.73 -11.23
C ASP A 149 28.88 -0.71 -12.17
N ARG A 150 28.86 -1.00 -13.49
CA ARG A 150 29.41 -0.10 -14.51
C ARG A 150 28.43 0.98 -14.98
N GLU A 151 27.14 0.69 -14.95
CA GLU A 151 26.11 1.54 -15.55
C GLU A 151 25.30 2.34 -14.51
N VAL A 152 25.31 1.94 -13.24
CA VAL A 152 24.50 2.52 -12.16
C VAL A 152 25.39 2.97 -11.01
N SER A 153 25.14 4.15 -10.47
CA SER A 153 25.92 4.67 -9.34
C SER A 153 25.77 3.80 -8.09
N LYS A 154 26.81 3.75 -7.25
CA LYS A 154 26.82 3.03 -5.97
C LYS A 154 25.64 3.45 -5.08
N ASP A 155 25.29 4.73 -5.06
CA ASP A 155 24.14 5.23 -4.30
C ASP A 155 22.82 4.63 -4.78
N LYS A 156 22.61 4.51 -6.08
CA LYS A 156 21.41 3.88 -6.64
C LYS A 156 21.37 2.37 -6.41
N ILE A 157 22.53 1.70 -6.40
CA ILE A 157 22.63 0.28 -6.07
C ILE A 157 22.28 0.08 -4.58
N LEU A 158 22.83 0.90 -3.68
CA LEU A 158 22.52 0.85 -2.25
C LEU A 158 21.04 1.15 -1.98
N GLU A 159 20.46 2.16 -2.64
CA GLU A 159 19.03 2.48 -2.58
C GLU A 159 18.17 1.27 -2.97
N GLY A 160 18.49 0.66 -4.11
CA GLY A 160 17.80 -0.54 -4.59
C GLY A 160 17.93 -1.73 -3.63
N TYR A 161 19.13 -1.96 -3.09
CA TYR A 161 19.38 -3.00 -2.09
C TYR A 161 18.55 -2.80 -0.82
N LEU A 162 18.56 -1.58 -0.27
CA LEU A 162 17.80 -1.23 0.94
C LEU A 162 16.29 -1.37 0.74
N ASN A 163 15.79 -1.13 -0.46
CA ASN A 163 14.37 -1.24 -0.79
C ASN A 163 13.90 -2.67 -1.13
N THR A 164 14.82 -3.58 -1.46
CA THR A 164 14.45 -4.94 -1.92
C THR A 164 14.82 -6.05 -0.96
N SER A 165 15.66 -5.79 0.03
CA SER A 165 16.10 -6.78 1.01
C SER A 165 14.97 -7.18 1.95
N TYR A 166 14.93 -8.46 2.32
CA TYR A 166 13.99 -9.01 3.29
C TYR A 166 14.56 -8.92 4.70
N PHE A 167 13.79 -8.39 5.64
CA PHE A 167 14.18 -8.17 7.03
C PHE A 167 13.43 -9.04 8.05
N GLY A 168 12.61 -9.98 7.63
CA GLY A 168 11.68 -10.70 8.50
C GLY A 168 10.33 -9.99 8.66
N ARG A 169 9.40 -10.58 9.41
CA ARG A 169 8.05 -10.02 9.68
C ARG A 169 7.30 -9.56 8.42
N ASN A 170 7.48 -10.27 7.30
CA ASN A 170 7.00 -9.88 5.98
C ASN A 170 7.46 -8.49 5.51
N ALA A 171 8.51 -7.91 6.10
CA ALA A 171 9.04 -6.61 5.75
C ALA A 171 10.09 -6.71 4.64
N TYR A 172 9.76 -6.19 3.47
CA TYR A 172 10.65 -6.03 2.34
C TYR A 172 11.02 -4.55 2.20
N GLY A 173 12.31 -4.26 2.30
CA GLY A 173 12.85 -2.90 2.35
C GLY A 173 12.97 -2.34 3.76
N ILE A 174 13.92 -1.38 3.90
CA ILE A 174 14.36 -0.88 5.20
C ILE A 174 13.32 -0.01 5.90
N GLN A 175 12.46 0.69 5.15
CA GLN A 175 11.35 1.46 5.70
C GLN A 175 10.28 0.53 6.30
N ALA A 176 9.89 -0.50 5.56
CA ALA A 176 8.96 -1.50 6.06
C ALA A 176 9.51 -2.23 7.30
N ALA A 177 10.83 -2.47 7.35
CA ALA A 177 11.50 -3.04 8.51
C ALA A 177 11.46 -2.10 9.72
N ALA A 178 11.73 -0.81 9.54
CA ALA A 178 11.66 0.19 10.60
C ALA A 178 10.27 0.22 11.24
N GLN A 179 9.22 0.19 10.41
CA GLN A 179 7.84 0.12 10.87
C GLN A 179 7.53 -1.21 11.59
N ALA A 180 7.97 -2.36 11.04
CA ALA A 180 7.65 -3.67 11.58
C ALA A 180 8.33 -3.96 12.93
N TYR A 181 9.52 -3.39 13.16
CA TYR A 181 10.31 -3.66 14.36
C TYR A 181 10.21 -2.56 15.42
N TYR A 182 9.95 -1.31 15.02
CA TYR A 182 9.96 -0.16 15.94
C TYR A 182 8.72 0.74 15.83
N GLY A 183 7.86 0.55 14.83
CA GLY A 183 6.69 1.41 14.58
C GLY A 183 7.07 2.85 14.20
N LYS A 184 8.26 3.05 13.62
CA LYS A 184 8.84 4.35 13.28
C LYS A 184 9.22 4.41 11.82
N ASP A 185 9.30 5.60 11.26
CA ASP A 185 9.92 5.81 9.95
C ASP A 185 11.44 5.65 10.07
N ILE A 186 12.07 5.23 8.94
CA ILE A 186 13.51 4.95 8.93
C ILE A 186 14.37 6.16 9.36
N GLY A 187 13.90 7.36 9.08
CA GLY A 187 14.55 8.62 9.48
C GLY A 187 14.64 8.83 10.99
N GLU A 188 13.73 8.22 11.75
CA GLU A 188 13.59 8.37 13.20
C GLU A 188 14.43 7.36 14.00
N LEU A 189 14.96 6.31 13.34
CA LEU A 189 15.76 5.30 14.03
C LEU A 189 17.12 5.83 14.45
N ASP A 190 17.55 5.44 15.64
CA ASP A 190 18.90 5.68 16.12
C ASP A 190 19.91 4.66 15.55
N THR A 191 21.19 4.84 15.89
CA THR A 191 22.27 3.98 15.40
C THR A 191 22.15 2.54 15.91
N ALA A 192 21.72 2.34 17.15
CA ALA A 192 21.57 1.01 17.75
C ALA A 192 20.44 0.23 17.07
N GLN A 193 19.30 0.88 16.80
CA GLN A 193 18.16 0.33 16.07
C GLN A 193 18.54 -0.01 14.63
N GLY A 194 19.25 0.89 13.94
CA GLY A 194 19.74 0.64 12.59
C GLY A 194 20.72 -0.54 12.50
N ALA A 195 21.60 -0.68 13.48
CA ALA A 195 22.52 -1.82 13.57
C ALA A 195 21.77 -3.15 13.82
N TYR A 196 20.65 -3.11 14.53
CA TYR A 196 19.81 -4.29 14.67
C TYR A 196 19.10 -4.65 13.36
N LEU A 197 18.54 -3.69 12.63
CA LEU A 197 18.00 -3.97 11.30
C LEU A 197 19.06 -4.55 10.36
N ALA A 198 20.28 -4.01 10.40
CA ALA A 198 21.40 -4.55 9.63
C ALA A 198 21.78 -5.99 10.05
N THR A 199 21.63 -6.33 11.33
CA THR A 199 21.82 -7.68 11.84
C THR A 199 20.86 -8.68 11.21
N LEU A 200 19.60 -8.28 11.00
CA LEU A 200 18.55 -9.14 10.44
C LEU A 200 18.87 -9.60 9.01
N LEU A 201 19.57 -8.82 8.20
CA LEU A 201 19.89 -9.15 6.81
C LEU A 201 20.56 -10.52 6.66
N ASN A 202 21.37 -10.92 7.63
CA ASN A 202 22.07 -12.20 7.61
C ASN A 202 21.13 -13.41 7.82
N ALA A 203 20.17 -13.29 8.73
CA ALA A 203 19.21 -14.36 9.05
C ALA A 203 17.91 -13.76 9.59
N PRO A 204 17.06 -13.16 8.73
CA PRO A 204 15.94 -12.31 9.14
C PRO A 204 15.01 -12.95 10.17
N SER A 205 14.51 -14.15 9.90
CA SER A 205 13.59 -14.83 10.80
C SER A 205 14.29 -15.33 12.08
N ALA A 206 15.53 -15.82 11.96
CA ALA A 206 16.25 -16.39 13.10
C ALA A 206 16.70 -15.31 14.09
N TYR A 207 16.96 -14.10 13.65
CA TYR A 207 17.41 -12.98 14.48
C TYR A 207 16.28 -12.07 14.96
N ASP A 208 15.03 -12.37 14.62
CA ASP A 208 13.88 -11.77 15.28
C ASP A 208 13.75 -12.37 16.70
N ILE A 209 14.27 -11.66 17.68
CA ILE A 209 14.34 -12.13 19.08
C ILE A 209 12.99 -12.16 19.79
N VAL A 210 11.95 -11.57 19.21
CA VAL A 210 10.58 -11.66 19.73
C VAL A 210 9.97 -12.99 19.29
N ALA A 211 10.11 -13.36 18.02
CA ALA A 211 9.65 -14.65 17.50
C ALA A 211 10.54 -15.82 17.97
N HIS A 212 11.83 -15.57 18.16
CA HIS A 212 12.85 -16.57 18.54
C HIS A 212 13.72 -16.10 19.71
N PRO A 213 13.20 -15.99 20.94
CA PRO A 213 13.94 -15.48 22.11
C PRO A 213 15.23 -16.25 22.43
N GLN A 214 15.27 -17.55 22.12
CA GLN A 214 16.43 -18.42 22.27
C GLN A 214 17.64 -17.97 21.45
N ASN A 215 17.42 -17.21 20.38
CA ASN A 215 18.48 -16.69 19.51
C ASN A 215 19.02 -15.31 19.92
N LYS A 216 18.54 -14.74 21.04
CA LYS A 216 18.94 -13.40 21.50
C LYS A 216 20.46 -13.25 21.61
N GLY A 217 21.15 -14.25 22.18
CA GLY A 217 22.61 -14.21 22.29
C GLY A 217 23.32 -14.11 20.92
N ARG A 218 22.85 -14.87 19.92
CA ARG A 218 23.41 -14.83 18.56
C ARG A 218 23.10 -13.50 17.86
N ALA A 219 21.90 -13.00 18.00
CA ALA A 219 21.50 -11.70 17.44
C ALA A 219 22.31 -10.56 18.07
N THR A 220 22.50 -10.58 19.40
CA THR A 220 23.33 -9.60 20.11
C THR A 220 24.81 -9.68 19.67
N ALA A 221 25.37 -10.86 19.50
CA ALA A 221 26.75 -11.02 19.00
C ALA A 221 26.90 -10.45 17.56
N ARG A 222 25.92 -10.69 16.68
CA ARG A 222 25.93 -10.11 15.33
C ARG A 222 25.75 -8.58 15.38
N TRP A 223 24.91 -8.06 16.25
CA TRP A 223 24.73 -6.63 16.47
C TRP A 223 26.04 -5.96 16.93
N HIS A 224 26.77 -6.57 17.86
CA HIS A 224 28.11 -6.12 18.23
C HIS A 224 29.07 -6.12 17.03
N TYR A 225 29.07 -7.19 16.23
CA TYR A 225 29.89 -7.26 15.00
C TYR A 225 29.63 -6.09 14.05
N VAL A 226 28.35 -5.67 13.88
CA VAL A 226 27.96 -4.54 13.05
C VAL A 226 28.55 -3.24 13.61
N LEU A 227 28.32 -2.96 14.89
CA LEU A 227 28.82 -1.74 15.54
C LEU A 227 30.34 -1.66 15.56
N ASP A 228 31.02 -2.78 15.85
CA ASP A 228 32.48 -2.85 15.83
C ASP A 228 33.01 -2.63 14.41
N GLY A 229 32.29 -3.10 13.40
CA GLY A 229 32.55 -2.80 11.99
C GLY A 229 32.45 -1.30 11.67
N MET A 230 31.44 -0.63 12.22
CA MET A 230 31.27 0.83 12.07
C MET A 230 32.43 1.59 12.75
N VAL A 231 32.87 1.15 13.94
CA VAL A 231 34.03 1.74 14.62
C VAL A 231 35.28 1.55 13.79
N LYS A 232 35.53 0.35 13.24
CA LYS A 232 36.69 0.04 12.39
C LYS A 232 36.77 0.93 11.14
N LYS A 233 35.60 1.31 10.60
CA LYS A 233 35.50 2.21 9.43
C LYS A 233 35.46 3.70 9.78
N GLY A 234 35.54 4.05 11.06
CA GLY A 234 35.46 5.45 11.52
C GLY A 234 34.05 6.07 11.41
N TRP A 235 33.02 5.26 11.20
CA TRP A 235 31.63 5.69 11.10
C TRP A 235 30.94 5.82 12.46
N LEU A 236 31.56 5.31 13.52
CA LEU A 236 31.12 5.37 14.90
C LEU A 236 32.34 5.54 15.81
N THR A 237 32.25 6.40 16.82
CA THR A 237 33.32 6.53 17.80
C THR A 237 33.31 5.36 18.80
N ARG A 238 34.46 5.03 19.37
CA ARG A 238 34.53 4.02 20.44
C ARG A 238 33.75 4.42 21.69
N ALA A 239 33.75 5.71 22.01
CA ALA A 239 33.01 6.24 23.15
C ALA A 239 31.48 6.09 22.97
N ASP A 240 30.96 6.40 21.77
CA ASP A 240 29.53 6.21 21.51
C ASP A 240 29.15 4.73 21.45
N ARG A 241 30.02 3.90 20.87
CA ARG A 241 29.83 2.44 20.86
C ARG A 241 29.70 1.84 22.26
N GLN A 242 30.48 2.31 23.22
CA GLN A 242 30.44 1.81 24.60
C GLN A 242 29.14 2.19 25.34
N LYS A 243 28.50 3.29 24.97
CA LYS A 243 27.23 3.72 25.55
C LYS A 243 26.01 3.01 24.97
N MET A 244 26.16 2.29 23.86
CA MET A 244 25.04 1.66 23.18
C MET A 244 24.61 0.38 23.88
N THR A 245 23.32 0.27 24.12
CA THR A 245 22.65 -0.94 24.59
C THR A 245 21.88 -1.59 23.46
N PHE A 246 21.70 -2.92 23.57
CA PHE A 246 20.96 -3.67 22.56
C PHE A 246 19.50 -3.18 22.50
N PRO A 247 19.01 -2.73 21.33
CA PRO A 247 17.69 -2.13 21.20
C PRO A 247 16.63 -3.23 21.07
N ALA A 248 15.85 -3.46 22.10
CA ALA A 248 14.75 -4.41 22.03
C ALA A 248 13.72 -3.96 20.98
N PRO A 249 13.39 -4.80 19.99
CA PRO A 249 12.33 -4.49 19.06
C PRO A 249 10.97 -4.59 19.75
N SER A 250 9.97 -3.88 19.22
CA SER A 250 8.58 -4.00 19.66
C SER A 250 8.06 -5.42 19.39
N GLU A 251 7.05 -5.84 20.15
CA GLU A 251 6.30 -7.04 19.80
C GLU A 251 5.83 -6.99 18.35
N ALA A 252 5.83 -8.15 17.69
CA ALA A 252 5.33 -8.25 16.32
C ALA A 252 3.86 -7.84 16.35
N ARG A 253 3.58 -6.62 15.96
CA ARG A 253 2.20 -6.24 15.63
C ARG A 253 1.86 -7.02 14.38
N ALA A 254 0.74 -7.75 14.42
CA ALA A 254 0.14 -8.26 13.17
C ALA A 254 0.14 -7.11 12.17
N PRO A 255 0.48 -7.35 10.89
CA PRO A 255 0.37 -6.31 9.88
C PRO A 255 -0.93 -5.58 10.15
N SER A 256 -0.96 -4.24 10.10
CA SER A 256 -2.19 -3.46 10.32
C SER A 256 -3.12 -3.79 9.15
N GLY A 257 -3.63 -5.02 9.18
CA GLY A 257 -4.46 -5.62 8.16
C GLY A 257 -5.85 -5.01 8.20
N MET A 258 -6.69 -5.49 7.34
CA MET A 258 -8.07 -5.02 7.12
C MET A 258 -9.04 -5.35 8.28
N SER A 259 -8.58 -5.90 9.40
CA SER A 259 -9.44 -6.27 10.54
C SER A 259 -10.03 -5.05 11.27
N GLY A 260 -11.19 -5.26 11.90
CA GLY A 260 -11.91 -4.22 12.62
C GLY A 260 -12.46 -3.14 11.68
N GLN A 261 -12.37 -1.87 12.10
CA GLN A 261 -12.83 -0.74 11.29
C GLN A 261 -11.91 -0.41 10.11
N ARG A 262 -10.64 -0.83 10.17
CA ARG A 262 -9.63 -0.46 9.16
C ARG A 262 -10.01 -0.85 7.75
N GLY A 263 -10.53 -2.06 7.55
CA GLY A 263 -10.94 -2.52 6.23
C GLY A 263 -12.04 -1.67 5.62
N TYR A 264 -13.02 -1.26 6.41
CA TYR A 264 -14.09 -0.37 5.94
C TYR A 264 -13.57 1.02 5.57
N LEU A 265 -12.60 1.53 6.33
CA LEU A 265 -11.99 2.83 6.05
C LEU A 265 -11.16 2.79 4.77
N VAL A 266 -10.37 1.74 4.58
CA VAL A 266 -9.56 1.55 3.36
C VAL A 266 -10.46 1.43 2.14
N GLU A 267 -11.47 0.53 2.18
CA GLU A 267 -12.45 0.36 1.09
C GLU A 267 -13.13 1.69 0.72
N ALA A 268 -13.61 2.45 1.72
CA ALA A 268 -14.26 3.74 1.47
C ALA A 268 -13.31 4.76 0.82
N VAL A 269 -12.03 4.75 1.20
CA VAL A 269 -11.02 5.64 0.60
C VAL A 269 -10.69 5.21 -0.82
N GLU A 270 -10.53 3.92 -1.09
CA GLU A 270 -10.26 3.39 -2.43
C GLU A 270 -11.42 3.64 -3.39
N ASP A 271 -12.66 3.38 -2.93
CA ASP A 271 -13.87 3.71 -3.70
C ASP A 271 -13.93 5.21 -4.02
N TYR A 272 -13.63 6.08 -3.05
CA TYR A 272 -13.57 7.52 -3.26
C TYR A 272 -12.52 7.91 -4.31
N LEU A 273 -11.32 7.38 -4.23
CA LEU A 273 -10.20 7.69 -5.12
C LEU A 273 -10.50 7.25 -6.57
N THR A 274 -11.05 6.05 -6.73
CA THR A 274 -11.32 5.47 -8.04
C THR A 274 -12.60 6.03 -8.66
N SER A 275 -13.69 6.15 -7.90
CA SER A 275 -14.98 6.68 -8.38
C SER A 275 -14.91 8.15 -8.78
N ASN A 276 -14.01 8.94 -8.18
CA ASN A 276 -13.80 10.34 -8.55
C ASN A 276 -12.68 10.52 -9.60
N GLY A 277 -12.12 9.44 -10.12
CA GLY A 277 -11.08 9.51 -11.16
C GLY A 277 -9.75 10.11 -10.69
N ILE A 278 -9.49 10.11 -9.36
CA ILE A 278 -8.24 10.63 -8.80
C ILE A 278 -7.08 9.69 -9.16
N ILE A 279 -7.34 8.39 -9.11
CA ILE A 279 -6.42 7.33 -9.52
C ILE A 279 -7.22 6.17 -10.10
N ASP A 280 -6.73 5.52 -11.16
CA ASP A 280 -7.37 4.32 -11.68
C ASP A 280 -7.02 3.09 -10.83
N GLU A 281 -7.92 2.10 -10.83
CA GLU A 281 -7.82 0.89 -10.02
C GLU A 281 -6.52 0.11 -10.28
N GLN A 282 -6.07 0.00 -11.54
CA GLN A 282 -4.85 -0.75 -11.88
C GLN A 282 -3.59 -0.06 -11.32
N THR A 283 -3.58 1.26 -11.36
CA THR A 283 -2.48 2.08 -10.81
C THR A 283 -2.45 1.98 -9.28
N LEU A 284 -3.60 2.08 -8.61
CA LEU A 284 -3.71 1.91 -7.16
C LEU A 284 -3.27 0.50 -6.73
N ALA A 285 -3.68 -0.54 -7.47
CA ALA A 285 -3.31 -1.93 -7.19
C ALA A 285 -1.80 -2.24 -7.34
N ARG A 286 -1.04 -1.41 -8.08
CA ARG A 286 0.44 -1.53 -8.12
C ARG A 286 1.10 -1.17 -6.80
N GLY A 287 0.42 -0.39 -5.98
CA GLY A 287 0.89 0.04 -4.67
C GLY A 287 1.95 1.14 -4.71
N GLY A 288 2.47 1.48 -3.53
CA GLY A 288 3.51 2.49 -3.36
C GLY A 288 2.98 3.88 -3.03
N TYR A 289 1.69 4.00 -2.74
CA TYR A 289 1.07 5.27 -2.38
C TYR A 289 1.02 5.46 -0.87
N ARG A 290 1.30 6.69 -0.42
CA ARG A 290 0.98 7.17 0.93
C ARG A 290 -0.27 8.04 0.82
N ILE A 291 -1.38 7.56 1.36
CA ILE A 291 -2.70 8.17 1.23
C ILE A 291 -3.11 8.73 2.58
N THR A 292 -3.01 10.04 2.74
CA THR A 292 -3.47 10.74 3.95
C THR A 292 -4.96 10.98 3.84
N THR A 293 -5.72 10.42 4.78
CA THR A 293 -7.17 10.55 4.84
C THR A 293 -7.60 11.76 5.68
N THR A 294 -8.87 12.07 5.63
CA THR A 294 -9.48 13.08 6.51
C THR A 294 -9.94 12.50 7.86
N ILE A 295 -9.74 11.19 8.07
CA ILE A 295 -10.17 10.51 9.29
C ILE A 295 -9.32 10.95 10.47
N ASP A 296 -9.96 11.48 11.49
CA ASP A 296 -9.36 11.84 12.77
C ASP A 296 -9.34 10.59 13.68
N LYS A 297 -8.16 10.16 14.08
CA LYS A 297 -8.00 8.94 14.87
C LYS A 297 -8.81 8.94 16.15
N LYS A 298 -8.83 10.07 16.90
CA LYS A 298 -9.55 10.17 18.17
C LYS A 298 -11.06 10.12 17.96
N LYS A 299 -11.57 10.80 16.94
CA LYS A 299 -13.00 10.78 16.59
C LYS A 299 -13.42 9.39 16.08
N GLN A 300 -12.56 8.74 15.31
CA GLN A 300 -12.78 7.38 14.82
C GLN A 300 -12.90 6.38 15.99
N ASP A 301 -11.96 6.44 16.92
CA ASP A 301 -11.95 5.57 18.09
C ASP A 301 -13.20 5.82 18.95
N ALA A 302 -13.53 7.08 19.23
CA ALA A 302 -14.73 7.46 19.98
C ALA A 302 -16.04 7.04 19.29
N PHE A 303 -16.11 7.14 17.97
CA PHE A 303 -17.27 6.71 17.21
C PHE A 303 -17.47 5.19 17.30
N ALA A 304 -16.40 4.43 17.07
CA ALA A 304 -16.45 2.97 17.19
C ALA A 304 -16.84 2.52 18.61
N GLU A 305 -16.30 3.20 19.64
CA GLU A 305 -16.65 2.96 21.04
C GLU A 305 -18.12 3.26 21.34
N ALA A 306 -18.60 4.39 20.87
CA ALA A 306 -20.02 4.77 21.06
C ALA A 306 -20.99 3.75 20.44
N VAL A 307 -20.71 3.24 19.24
CA VAL A 307 -21.51 2.20 18.59
C VAL A 307 -21.44 0.90 19.39
N ARG A 308 -20.25 0.50 19.83
CA ARG A 308 -20.07 -0.68 20.66
C ARG A 308 -20.91 -0.59 21.94
N ASP A 309 -20.76 0.49 22.69
CA ASP A 309 -21.36 0.64 24.03
C ASP A 309 -22.87 0.89 23.98
N ARG A 310 -23.34 1.63 22.97
CA ARG A 310 -24.77 1.99 22.88
C ARG A 310 -25.61 0.98 22.15
N LEU A 311 -25.05 0.18 21.27
CA LEU A 311 -25.77 -0.78 20.44
C LEU A 311 -25.22 -2.20 20.59
N MET A 312 -23.96 -2.46 20.20
CA MET A 312 -23.46 -3.82 20.03
C MET A 312 -23.39 -4.61 21.33
N SER A 313 -23.04 -3.96 22.45
CA SER A 313 -23.02 -4.58 23.77
C SER A 313 -24.39 -5.01 24.30
N LYS A 314 -25.49 -4.52 23.69
CA LYS A 314 -26.86 -4.83 24.07
C LYS A 314 -27.48 -5.93 23.20
N LEU A 315 -26.76 -6.43 22.23
CA LEU A 315 -27.20 -7.52 21.37
C LEU A 315 -26.82 -8.86 21.99
N SER A 316 -27.76 -9.81 21.98
CA SER A 316 -27.53 -11.18 22.41
C SER A 316 -28.06 -12.14 21.36
N THR A 317 -27.16 -12.79 20.64
CA THR A 317 -27.55 -13.77 19.61
C THR A 317 -28.05 -15.08 20.21
N GLU A 318 -27.81 -15.33 21.49
CA GLU A 318 -28.27 -16.50 22.23
C GLU A 318 -29.73 -16.29 22.66
N ASP A 319 -30.06 -15.15 23.26
CA ASP A 319 -31.39 -14.85 23.76
C ASP A 319 -32.36 -14.40 22.63
N ARG A 320 -31.83 -13.65 21.67
CA ARG A 320 -32.61 -13.09 20.56
C ARG A 320 -31.95 -13.39 19.21
N LYS A 321 -32.41 -14.44 18.54
CA LYS A 321 -31.86 -14.88 17.25
C LYS A 321 -31.83 -13.80 16.16
N VAL A 322 -32.75 -12.79 16.26
CA VAL A 322 -32.79 -11.66 15.32
C VAL A 322 -31.60 -10.72 15.45
N ASP A 323 -30.94 -10.66 16.61
CA ASP A 323 -29.84 -9.78 16.88
C ASP A 323 -28.61 -10.07 15.98
N ARG A 324 -28.47 -11.31 15.47
CA ARG A 324 -27.44 -11.66 14.48
C ARG A 324 -27.56 -10.93 13.15
N TYR A 325 -28.75 -10.40 12.84
CA TYR A 325 -29.00 -9.65 11.62
C TYR A 325 -28.87 -8.14 11.80
N VAL A 326 -28.67 -7.66 13.03
CA VAL A 326 -28.47 -6.23 13.28
C VAL A 326 -27.18 -5.77 12.62
N ARG A 327 -27.27 -4.68 11.91
CA ARG A 327 -26.15 -4.02 11.24
C ARG A 327 -26.16 -2.56 11.64
N ALA A 328 -24.97 -2.01 11.86
CA ALA A 328 -24.78 -0.59 12.10
C ALA A 328 -23.81 -0.04 11.06
N GLY A 329 -24.11 1.15 10.59
CA GLY A 329 -23.26 1.93 9.72
C GLY A 329 -23.49 3.41 9.93
N GLY A 330 -22.47 4.22 9.77
CA GLY A 330 -22.59 5.67 9.88
C GLY A 330 -21.28 6.39 9.60
N ALA A 331 -21.41 7.70 9.38
CA ALA A 331 -20.27 8.59 9.16
C ALA A 331 -20.45 9.86 10.00
N SER A 332 -19.34 10.39 10.51
CA SER A 332 -19.26 11.70 11.12
C SER A 332 -18.62 12.67 10.14
N ILE A 333 -19.33 13.75 9.84
CA ILE A 333 -18.92 14.75 8.85
C ILE A 333 -18.72 16.08 9.56
N ASP A 334 -17.61 16.72 9.30
CA ASP A 334 -17.36 18.10 9.76
C ASP A 334 -18.28 19.07 9.00
N PRO A 335 -19.20 19.77 9.66
CA PRO A 335 -20.18 20.61 8.98
C PRO A 335 -19.59 21.84 8.30
N LYS A 336 -18.40 22.27 8.71
CA LYS A 336 -17.72 23.45 8.14
C LYS A 336 -16.98 23.09 6.84
N THR A 337 -16.38 21.90 6.78
CA THR A 337 -15.49 21.49 5.68
C THR A 337 -16.09 20.41 4.79
N GLY A 338 -17.15 19.73 5.21
CA GLY A 338 -17.72 18.57 4.52
C GLY A 338 -16.85 17.31 4.59
N LYS A 339 -15.76 17.33 5.35
CA LYS A 339 -14.84 16.20 5.46
C LYS A 339 -15.43 15.09 6.32
N VAL A 340 -15.31 13.84 5.87
CA VAL A 340 -15.59 12.67 6.71
C VAL A 340 -14.45 12.53 7.71
N VAL A 341 -14.76 12.63 8.99
CA VAL A 341 -13.76 12.59 10.08
C VAL A 341 -13.79 11.29 10.88
N ALA A 342 -14.86 10.50 10.76
CA ALA A 342 -14.96 9.14 11.28
C ALA A 342 -16.00 8.36 10.48
N LEU A 343 -15.86 7.01 10.44
CA LEU A 343 -16.77 6.12 9.74
C LEU A 343 -16.85 4.78 10.48
N TYR A 344 -18.02 4.23 10.62
CA TYR A 344 -18.28 2.91 11.17
C TYR A 344 -18.99 2.05 10.13
N GLY A 345 -18.29 1.03 9.60
CA GLY A 345 -18.83 0.18 8.52
C GLY A 345 -19.51 -1.11 8.99
N GLY A 346 -19.20 -1.56 10.20
CA GLY A 346 -19.67 -2.82 10.76
C GLY A 346 -18.85 -3.27 11.96
N ILE A 347 -19.06 -4.49 12.44
CA ILE A 347 -18.38 -4.99 13.65
C ILE A 347 -16.89 -5.29 13.41
N ASP A 348 -16.58 -5.86 12.26
CA ASP A 348 -15.23 -6.22 11.85
C ASP A 348 -15.25 -6.56 10.34
N TYR A 349 -14.41 -5.90 9.55
CA TYR A 349 -14.38 -6.08 8.10
C TYR A 349 -14.10 -7.53 7.68
N THR A 350 -13.28 -8.26 8.43
CA THR A 350 -12.97 -9.67 8.13
C THR A 350 -14.12 -10.64 8.43
N LYS A 351 -15.12 -10.18 9.19
CA LYS A 351 -16.33 -10.95 9.54
C LYS A 351 -17.55 -10.49 8.75
N GLN A 352 -17.64 -9.20 8.46
CA GLN A 352 -18.72 -8.54 7.75
C GLN A 352 -18.14 -7.50 6.79
N PHE A 353 -17.68 -7.92 5.62
CA PHE A 353 -16.98 -7.03 4.68
C PHE A 353 -17.88 -6.04 3.94
N VAL A 354 -19.22 -6.14 4.04
CA VAL A 354 -20.11 -5.11 3.49
C VAL A 354 -20.08 -3.87 4.37
N ASN A 355 -19.65 -2.75 3.81
CA ASN A 355 -19.58 -1.48 4.50
C ASN A 355 -20.97 -0.84 4.63
N ASN A 356 -21.55 -0.90 5.83
CA ASN A 356 -22.91 -0.39 6.07
C ASN A 356 -22.98 1.14 6.09
N ALA A 357 -21.86 1.85 6.10
CA ALA A 357 -21.84 3.31 6.02
C ALA A 357 -21.92 3.82 4.57
N THR A 358 -21.41 3.03 3.58
CA THR A 358 -21.30 3.45 2.19
C THR A 358 -22.20 2.66 1.23
N ARG A 359 -22.83 1.57 1.67
CA ARG A 359 -23.69 0.74 0.83
C ARG A 359 -24.90 1.53 0.32
N ARG A 360 -25.36 1.19 -0.90
CA ARG A 360 -26.40 1.95 -1.63
C ARG A 360 -27.69 1.15 -1.88
N ASP A 361 -27.81 -0.03 -1.31
CA ASP A 361 -28.93 -0.96 -1.54
C ASP A 361 -30.05 -0.88 -0.49
N TYR A 362 -29.94 0.04 0.47
CA TYR A 362 -31.03 0.35 1.41
C TYR A 362 -31.87 1.53 0.94
N GLN A 363 -33.18 1.40 1.11
CA GLN A 363 -34.08 2.52 0.96
C GLN A 363 -33.94 3.48 2.15
N VAL A 364 -33.61 4.72 1.87
CA VAL A 364 -33.40 5.76 2.89
C VAL A 364 -34.72 6.24 3.54
N GLY A 365 -35.85 5.96 2.91
CA GLY A 365 -37.16 6.32 3.40
C GLY A 365 -37.31 7.82 3.64
N SER A 366 -38.06 8.16 4.67
CA SER A 366 -38.37 9.56 5.02
C SER A 366 -37.16 10.40 5.43
N THR A 367 -36.06 9.79 5.79
CA THR A 367 -34.78 10.49 6.08
C THR A 367 -34.28 11.28 4.88
N PHE A 368 -34.69 10.93 3.65
CA PHE A 368 -34.31 11.63 2.44
C PHE A 368 -35.07 12.94 2.19
N LYS A 369 -36.25 13.15 2.86
CA LYS A 369 -37.09 14.34 2.66
C LYS A 369 -36.35 15.67 2.87
N PRO A 370 -35.50 15.84 3.91
CA PRO A 370 -34.73 17.07 4.08
C PRO A 370 -33.83 17.39 2.90
N PHE A 371 -33.22 16.36 2.25
CA PHE A 371 -32.35 16.55 1.08
C PHE A 371 -33.17 17.03 -0.13
N VAL A 372 -34.35 16.43 -0.37
CA VAL A 372 -35.24 16.85 -1.45
C VAL A 372 -35.67 18.31 -1.23
N PHE A 373 -36.08 18.65 -0.03
CA PHE A 373 -36.50 19.99 0.32
C PHE A 373 -35.36 21.02 0.16
N THR A 374 -34.17 20.71 0.72
CA THR A 374 -32.99 21.58 0.59
C THR A 374 -32.59 21.79 -0.86
N SER A 375 -32.65 20.72 -1.68
CA SER A 375 -32.42 20.82 -3.12
C SER A 375 -33.41 21.75 -3.80
N ALA A 376 -34.71 21.60 -3.49
CA ALA A 376 -35.75 22.43 -4.05
C ALA A 376 -35.55 23.92 -3.73
N VAL A 377 -35.24 24.25 -2.50
CA VAL A 377 -34.93 25.63 -2.07
C VAL A 377 -33.68 26.17 -2.74
N ARG A 378 -32.60 25.34 -2.75
CA ARG A 378 -31.31 25.75 -3.34
C ARG A 378 -31.38 26.07 -4.83
N TYR A 379 -32.14 25.31 -5.57
CA TYR A 379 -32.25 25.45 -7.03
C TYR A 379 -33.49 26.27 -7.47
N GLY A 380 -34.17 26.90 -6.52
CA GLY A 380 -35.32 27.74 -6.86
C GLY A 380 -36.47 26.97 -7.52
N SER A 381 -36.65 25.69 -7.13
CA SER A 381 -37.75 24.89 -7.69
C SER A 381 -39.08 25.51 -7.35
N THR A 382 -40.07 25.29 -8.21
CA THR A 382 -41.45 25.83 -8.03
C THR A 382 -42.42 24.72 -7.65
N THR A 383 -43.49 25.12 -6.99
CA THR A 383 -44.68 24.28 -6.82
C THR A 383 -45.38 24.06 -8.15
N GLN A 384 -46.40 23.21 -8.22
CA GLN A 384 -47.23 23.02 -9.41
C GLN A 384 -47.95 24.30 -9.85
N ASP A 385 -48.21 25.21 -8.91
CA ASP A 385 -48.85 26.51 -9.17
C ASP A 385 -47.83 27.62 -9.51
N GLY A 386 -46.56 27.24 -9.73
CA GLY A 386 -45.50 28.16 -10.14
C GLY A 386 -44.89 29.01 -9.02
N GLN A 387 -45.22 28.78 -7.76
CA GLN A 387 -44.64 29.51 -6.62
C GLN A 387 -43.30 28.94 -6.25
N THR A 388 -42.29 29.81 -6.02
CA THR A 388 -40.96 29.37 -5.56
C THR A 388 -41.07 28.67 -4.20
N ILE A 389 -40.45 27.51 -4.09
CA ILE A 389 -40.42 26.72 -2.86
C ILE A 389 -39.50 27.38 -1.84
N THR A 390 -40.07 27.70 -0.68
CA THR A 390 -39.39 28.30 0.47
C THR A 390 -39.72 27.47 1.73
N PRO A 391 -39.02 27.72 2.87
CA PRO A 391 -39.37 27.09 4.14
C PRO A 391 -40.82 27.33 4.60
N ASP A 392 -41.47 28.38 4.13
CA ASP A 392 -42.84 28.78 4.50
C ASP A 392 -43.88 28.35 3.44
N THR A 393 -43.47 27.63 2.40
CA THR A 393 -44.39 27.16 1.35
C THR A 393 -45.41 26.19 1.91
N LEU A 394 -46.66 26.47 1.66
CA LEU A 394 -47.80 25.62 2.06
C LEU A 394 -48.09 24.57 0.99
N TYR A 395 -48.35 23.35 1.44
CA TYR A 395 -48.70 22.23 0.58
C TYR A 395 -50.08 21.66 0.97
N ASN A 396 -50.82 21.20 -0.02
CA ASN A 396 -52.01 20.41 0.22
C ASN A 396 -51.63 19.05 0.83
N GLY A 397 -52.06 18.77 2.05
CA GLY A 397 -51.80 17.56 2.82
C GLY A 397 -52.86 16.47 2.71
N ASP A 398 -53.72 16.50 1.72
CA ASP A 398 -54.77 15.51 1.53
C ASP A 398 -54.19 14.08 1.39
N ASN A 399 -54.93 13.14 2.00
CA ASN A 399 -54.61 11.73 1.91
C ASN A 399 -54.77 11.20 0.47
N LYS A 400 -53.86 10.37 0.00
CA LYS A 400 -53.85 9.81 -1.37
C LYS A 400 -53.86 10.87 -2.48
N ARG A 401 -53.26 12.02 -2.23
CA ARG A 401 -53.01 13.00 -3.28
C ARG A 401 -52.12 12.39 -4.36
N GLU A 402 -52.56 12.47 -5.59
CA GLU A 402 -51.81 11.94 -6.73
C GLU A 402 -50.51 12.72 -6.99
N VAL A 403 -49.43 12.00 -7.24
CA VAL A 403 -48.18 12.59 -7.65
C VAL A 403 -48.23 12.97 -9.13
N VAL A 404 -47.91 14.22 -9.44
CA VAL A 404 -47.86 14.74 -10.81
C VAL A 404 -46.40 14.85 -11.23
N GLY A 405 -46.02 14.15 -12.30
CA GLY A 405 -44.71 14.22 -12.94
C GLY A 405 -44.67 15.25 -14.07
N PRO A 406 -43.52 15.40 -14.76
CA PRO A 406 -43.40 16.33 -15.89
C PRO A 406 -44.40 16.08 -17.04
N GLU A 407 -44.83 14.82 -17.18
CA GLU A 407 -45.74 14.37 -18.24
C GLU A 407 -47.22 14.32 -17.76
N GLY A 408 -47.51 14.75 -16.52
CA GLY A 408 -48.86 14.74 -15.95
C GLY A 408 -49.01 13.77 -14.78
N PRO A 409 -50.24 13.42 -14.41
CA PRO A 409 -50.53 12.50 -13.31
C PRO A 409 -49.86 11.15 -13.49
N THR A 410 -49.21 10.64 -12.41
CA THR A 410 -48.41 9.38 -12.47
C THR A 410 -49.22 8.12 -12.13
N GLY A 411 -50.47 8.25 -11.72
CA GLY A 411 -51.30 7.17 -11.17
C GLY A 411 -50.86 6.72 -9.76
N TYR A 412 -49.86 7.35 -9.18
CA TYR A 412 -49.33 7.01 -7.84
C TYR A 412 -49.85 8.00 -6.80
N ALA A 413 -50.68 7.52 -5.86
CA ALA A 413 -51.30 8.31 -4.80
C ALA A 413 -50.96 7.70 -3.42
N PRO A 414 -49.81 8.00 -2.84
CA PRO A 414 -49.37 7.41 -1.59
C PRO A 414 -50.27 7.83 -0.42
N PRO A 415 -50.60 6.91 0.50
CA PRO A 415 -51.35 7.25 1.69
C PRO A 415 -50.51 8.11 2.64
N THR A 416 -51.16 9.07 3.31
CA THR A 416 -50.57 9.74 4.45
C THR A 416 -50.54 8.81 5.67
N ARG A 417 -49.70 9.11 6.65
CA ARG A 417 -49.58 8.29 7.87
C ARG A 417 -50.89 8.29 8.73
N THR A 418 -51.68 9.32 8.61
CA THR A 418 -52.98 9.43 9.21
C THR A 418 -54.05 9.38 8.12
N THR A 419 -55.14 8.66 8.37
CA THR A 419 -56.25 8.53 7.42
C THR A 419 -57.14 9.80 7.38
N SER A 420 -56.87 10.79 8.23
CA SER A 420 -57.58 12.08 8.24
C SER A 420 -56.96 13.04 7.23
N THR A 421 -57.80 13.72 6.47
CA THR A 421 -57.42 14.85 5.61
C THR A 421 -56.96 16.00 6.50
N THR A 422 -55.66 16.33 6.43
CA THR A 422 -55.10 17.51 7.10
C THR A 422 -55.05 18.64 6.08
N ALA A 423 -55.92 19.58 6.22
CA ALA A 423 -55.89 20.78 5.41
C ALA A 423 -54.64 21.60 5.75
N THR A 424 -53.73 21.70 4.82
CA THR A 424 -52.50 22.53 4.80
C THR A 424 -51.46 22.20 5.89
N SER A 425 -50.30 21.65 5.47
CA SER A 425 -49.12 21.57 6.32
C SER A 425 -48.05 22.53 5.82
N THR A 426 -47.46 23.31 6.72
CA THR A 426 -46.24 24.07 6.46
C THR A 426 -45.04 23.13 6.41
N SER A 427 -44.06 23.44 5.58
CA SER A 427 -42.72 22.83 5.68
C SER A 427 -42.21 22.92 7.13
N PRO A 428 -41.55 21.90 7.66
CA PRO A 428 -40.95 21.99 8.99
C PRO A 428 -39.94 23.12 9.02
N ARG A 429 -40.11 24.07 9.90
CA ARG A 429 -39.18 25.14 10.17
C ARG A 429 -37.85 24.52 10.62
N PRO A 430 -36.69 24.93 10.07
CA PRO A 430 -35.42 24.45 10.58
C PRO A 430 -35.26 24.84 12.06
N PRO A 431 -34.65 24.00 12.91
CA PRO A 431 -34.43 24.36 14.30
C PRO A 431 -33.61 25.66 14.35
N THR A 432 -34.15 26.66 14.99
CA THR A 432 -33.40 27.88 15.37
C THR A 432 -32.36 27.44 16.38
N THR A 433 -31.09 27.50 16.01
CA THR A 433 -29.99 27.41 16.97
C THR A 433 -30.02 28.59 17.92
N PRO A 434 -29.81 28.38 19.23
CA PRO A 434 -29.61 29.46 20.19
C PRO A 434 -28.29 30.18 19.97
#